data_269ca85051e47a525bb97d90bca61d89
#
_entry.id   269ca85051e47a525bb97d90bca61d89
#
_cell.length_a   1.000
_cell.length_b   1.000
_cell.length_c   1.000
_cell.angle_alpha   90.00
_cell.angle_beta   90.00
_cell.angle_gamma   90.00
#
_symmetry.space_group_name_H-M   'P 1'
#
loop_
_entity.id
_entity.type
_entity.pdbx_description
1 polymer ?
#
loop_
_entity_poly.entity_id
_entity_poly.type
_entity_poly.pdbx_seq_one_letter_code
_entity_poly.pdbx_strand_id
1 'polypeptide(L)' 'MDESPELRLLFHRLSNQLGIILAHAELLEAKVTDEMNRARAGQVIASALDAIGTATEIRRHVSAPSEAQ' A
#
# COMPACT_ATOMS: atom_id res chain seq x y z
N MET A 1 -0.73 12.38 -20.84
CA MET A 1 -1.96 12.90 -20.30
C MET A 1 -1.96 12.82 -18.78
N ASP A 2 -2.34 13.87 -18.16
CA ASP A 2 -2.33 13.93 -16.72
C ASP A 2 -3.47 13.11 -16.14
N GLU A 3 -3.24 12.60 -14.96
CA GLU A 3 -4.30 11.91 -14.25
C GLU A 3 -5.37 12.90 -13.86
N SER A 4 -6.61 12.45 -13.81
CA SER A 4 -7.70 13.32 -13.40
C SER A 4 -7.59 13.64 -11.92
N PRO A 5 -8.20 14.75 -11.48
CA PRO A 5 -8.22 15.05 -10.05
C PRO A 5 -8.88 13.96 -9.23
N GLU A 6 -9.90 13.33 -9.78
CA GLU A 6 -10.58 12.23 -9.08
C GLU A 6 -9.66 11.04 -8.92
N LEU A 7 -8.93 10.70 -9.97
CA LEU A 7 -8.02 9.57 -9.91
C LEU A 7 -6.90 9.83 -8.91
N ARG A 8 -6.38 11.06 -8.90
CA ARG A 8 -5.35 11.41 -7.94
C ARG A 8 -5.87 11.27 -6.51
N LEU A 9 -7.09 11.71 -6.29
CA LEU A 9 -7.69 11.61 -4.97
C LEU A 9 -7.87 10.14 -4.56
N LEU A 10 -8.28 9.30 -5.49
CA LEU A 10 -8.45 7.88 -5.21
C LEU A 10 -7.12 7.22 -4.85
N PHE A 11 -6.07 7.55 -5.58
CA PHE A 11 -4.75 7.02 -5.25
C PHE A 11 -4.31 7.47 -3.86
N HIS A 12 -4.60 8.73 -3.53
CA HIS A 12 -4.26 9.25 -2.22
C HIS A 12 -5.00 8.50 -1.12
N ARG A 13 -6.29 8.26 -1.34
CA ARG A 13 -7.10 7.51 -0.40
C ARG A 13 -6.61 6.07 -0.26
N LEU A 14 -6.29 5.44 -1.38
CA LEU A 14 -5.80 4.08 -1.35
C LEU A 14 -4.50 3.97 -0.58
N SER A 15 -3.58 4.89 -0.83
CA SER A 15 -2.32 4.91 -0.13
C SER A 15 -2.52 5.08 1.37
N ASN A 16 -3.44 5.97 1.75
CA ASN A 16 -3.74 6.17 3.16
C ASN A 16 -4.32 4.91 3.79
N GLN A 17 -5.24 4.26 3.08
CA GLN A 17 -5.87 3.04 3.60
C GLN A 17 -4.86 1.93 3.78
N LEU A 18 -3.97 1.77 2.81
CA LEU A 18 -2.93 0.76 2.90
C LEU A 18 -1.97 1.08 4.05
N GLY A 19 -1.66 2.35 4.24
CA GLY A 19 -0.80 2.76 5.35
C GLY A 19 -1.42 2.48 6.70
N ILE A 20 -2.74 2.66 6.80
CA ILE A 20 -3.44 2.35 8.04
C ILE A 20 -3.41 0.85 8.30
N ILE A 21 -3.63 0.05 7.26
CA ILE A 21 -3.56 -1.40 7.40
C ILE A 21 -2.17 -1.81 7.88
N LEU A 22 -1.15 -1.23 7.28
CA LEU A 22 0.22 -1.53 7.66
C LEU A 22 0.48 -1.18 9.12
N ALA A 23 0.02 -0.01 9.56
CA ALA A 23 0.21 0.44 10.93
C ALA A 23 -0.45 -0.52 11.92
N HIS A 24 -1.68 -0.94 11.60
CA HIS A 24 -2.39 -1.85 12.50
C HIS A 24 -1.72 -3.22 12.53
N ALA A 25 -1.22 -3.67 11.38
CA ALA A 25 -0.52 -4.96 11.34
C ALA A 25 0.76 -4.91 12.17
N GLU A 26 1.47 -3.79 12.11
CA GLU A 26 2.69 -3.63 12.90
C GLU A 26 2.39 -3.59 14.40
N LEU A 27 1.30 -2.93 14.76
CA LEU A 27 0.89 -2.90 16.16
C LEU A 27 0.52 -4.31 16.63
N LEU A 28 -0.18 -5.04 15.79
CA LEU A 28 -0.55 -6.41 16.13
C LEU A 28 0.69 -7.28 16.31
N GLU A 29 1.63 -7.16 15.39
CA GLU A 29 2.86 -7.95 15.47
C GLU A 29 3.61 -7.66 16.77
N ALA A 30 3.62 -6.41 17.19
CA ALA A 30 4.32 -6.02 18.41
C ALA A 30 3.64 -6.56 19.66
N LYS A 31 2.34 -6.82 19.58
CA LYS A 31 1.56 -7.22 20.76
C LYS A 31 1.40 -8.72 20.91
N VAL A 32 1.46 -9.47 19.82
CA VAL A 32 1.23 -10.92 19.91
C VAL A 32 2.47 -11.57 20.51
N THR A 33 2.21 -12.59 21.32
CA THR A 33 3.28 -13.38 21.93
C THR A 33 3.40 -14.75 21.29
N ASP A 34 2.36 -15.17 20.57
CA ASP A 34 2.30 -16.47 19.94
C ASP A 34 3.08 -16.42 18.63
N GLU A 35 3.99 -17.38 18.45
CA GLU A 35 4.88 -17.38 17.31
C GLU A 35 4.10 -17.49 16.00
N MET A 36 3.08 -18.34 15.98
CA MET A 36 2.30 -18.52 14.75
C MET A 36 1.57 -17.22 14.37
N ASN A 37 0.99 -16.56 15.36
CA ASN A 37 0.28 -15.31 15.08
C ASN A 37 1.25 -14.20 14.71
N ARG A 38 2.44 -14.21 15.27
CA ARG A 38 3.45 -13.24 14.88
C ARG A 38 3.87 -13.44 13.44
N ALA A 39 4.04 -14.68 13.01
CA ALA A 39 4.36 -14.97 11.63
C ALA A 39 3.24 -14.52 10.71
N ARG A 40 1.99 -14.73 11.15
CA ARG A 40 0.83 -14.30 10.37
C ARG A 40 0.79 -12.79 10.23
N ALA A 41 1.06 -12.07 11.30
CA ALA A 41 1.11 -10.62 11.25
C ALA A 41 2.21 -10.15 10.30
N GLY A 42 3.34 -10.83 10.31
CA GLY A 42 4.42 -10.52 9.39
C GLY A 42 4.01 -10.68 7.94
N GLN A 43 3.18 -11.71 7.64
CA GLN A 43 2.66 -11.91 6.30
C GLN A 43 1.74 -10.76 5.88
N VAL A 44 0.92 -10.29 6.81
CA VAL A 44 0.05 -9.15 6.51
C VAL A 44 0.87 -7.90 6.21
N ILE A 45 1.91 -7.68 7.00
CA ILE A 45 2.79 -6.54 6.78
C ILE A 45 3.44 -6.62 5.40
N ALA A 46 3.95 -7.78 5.03
CA ALA A 46 4.58 -7.97 3.73
C ALA A 46 3.58 -7.71 2.61
N SER A 47 2.35 -8.22 2.77
CA SER A 47 1.32 -8.02 1.76
C SER A 47 0.93 -6.55 1.63
N ALA A 48 0.85 -5.84 2.75
CA ALA A 48 0.52 -4.43 2.71
C ALA A 48 1.61 -3.63 2.00
N LEU A 49 2.87 -3.94 2.28
CA LEU A 49 3.98 -3.27 1.61
C LEU A 49 3.95 -3.55 0.11
N ASP A 50 3.68 -4.79 -0.26
CA ASP A 50 3.56 -5.14 -1.67
C ASP A 50 2.44 -4.37 -2.34
N ALA A 51 1.29 -4.25 -1.65
CA ALA A 51 0.15 -3.55 -2.21
C ALA A 51 0.45 -2.06 -2.40
N ILE A 52 1.18 -1.47 -1.44
CA ILE A 52 1.58 -0.08 -1.57
C ILE A 52 2.48 0.10 -2.79
N GLY A 53 3.40 -0.84 -2.98
CA GLY A 53 4.28 -0.80 -4.14
C GLY A 53 3.51 -0.92 -5.43
N THR A 54 2.53 -1.82 -5.46
CA THR A 54 1.71 -2.00 -6.65
C THR A 54 0.89 -0.75 -6.96
N ALA A 55 0.31 -0.15 -5.94
CA ALA A 55 -0.47 1.07 -6.13
C ALA A 55 0.41 2.19 -6.69
N THR A 56 1.63 2.30 -6.17
CA THR A 56 2.58 3.28 -6.66
C THR A 56 2.93 3.01 -8.11
N GLU A 57 3.10 1.73 -8.44
CA GLU A 57 3.42 1.34 -9.81
C GLU A 57 2.30 1.70 -10.76
N ILE A 58 1.07 1.42 -10.37
CA ILE A 58 -0.08 1.76 -11.20
C ILE A 58 -0.14 3.27 -11.43
N ARG A 59 0.04 4.02 -10.36
CA ARG A 59 -0.02 5.47 -10.46
C ARG A 59 1.06 6.00 -11.39
N ARG A 60 2.24 5.42 -11.31
CA ARG A 60 3.34 5.85 -12.15
C ARG A 60 3.01 5.63 -13.63
N HIS A 61 2.40 4.50 -13.94
CA HIS A 61 2.04 4.20 -15.32
C HIS A 61 0.91 5.08 -15.81
N VAL A 62 -0.04 5.39 -14.94
CA VAL A 62 -1.18 6.22 -15.33
C VAL A 62 -0.75 7.67 -15.51
N SER A 63 0.11 8.16 -14.64
CA SER A 63 0.51 9.57 -14.63
C SER A 63 1.67 9.86 -15.57
N ALA A 64 2.43 8.84 -15.94
CA ALA A 64 3.64 9.05 -16.72
C ALA A 64 3.30 9.66 -18.07
N PRO A 65 4.10 10.63 -18.52
CA PRO A 65 3.93 11.15 -19.86
C PRO A 65 4.19 10.05 -20.86
N SER A 66 3.45 10.11 -21.88
CA SER A 66 3.67 9.08 -22.88
C SER A 66 4.99 9.23 -23.52
N GLU A 67 5.68 9.66 -23.10
CA GLU A 67 6.76 9.47 -23.39
C GLU A 67 7.62 8.96 -23.18
N ALA A 68 7.37 8.91 -22.81
CA ALA A 68 7.89 8.50 -22.49
C ALA A 68 8.37 8.07 -23.26
N GLN A 69 8.15 8.49 -23.62
CA GLN A 69 8.22 8.26 -24.13
C GLN A 69 8.65 8.13 -24.41
#